data_94ba02324773d4b25e14a2dfabae1b84
#
_entry.id   94ba02324773d4b25e14a2dfabae1b84
#
_cell.length_a   1.000
_cell.length_b   1.000
_cell.length_c   1.000
_cell.angle_alpha   90.00
_cell.angle_beta   90.00
_cell.angle_gamma   90.00
#
_symmetry.space_group_name_H-M   'P 1'
#
loop_
_entity.id
_entity.type
_entity.pdbx_description
1 polymer ?
#
loop_
_entity_poly.entity_id
_entity_poly.type
_entity_poly.pdbx_seq_one_letter_code
_entity_poly.pdbx_strand_id
1 'polypeptide(L)'
;FMPGLFTFLPRVLYDKNMDDIFIKVFLSLILGGVLGMERQYHDKPAGFATNCLICLGAMLFTILSEYMGQQGGDPGRIAAQVVTGVGFLGAGSIWRDGNKISGLTTAAGVWLVAAIGMAIGYGQYFWASLSAVSILLVQLGVRKTLKLVELVKHYDTVYIVCDPTWDTVNQIIKKIEAHQVTILKNEVTKQDNRFYVSLVATFTGHDFQNITKDLLEMSEVYSLYK
;
A
#
# COMPACT_ATOMS: atom_id res chain seq x y z
N PHE A 1 -45.86 -3.95 3.31
CA PHE A 1 -45.46 -5.36 3.36
C PHE A 1 -45.10 -5.78 1.94
N MET A 2 -43.84 -5.96 1.65
CA MET A 2 -43.33 -6.35 0.32
C MET A 2 -43.20 -7.88 0.26
N PRO A 3 -44.17 -8.60 -0.35
CA PRO A 3 -44.07 -10.06 -0.51
C PRO A 3 -43.03 -10.49 -1.56
N GLY A 4 -42.38 -9.55 -2.25
CA GLY A 4 -41.48 -9.84 -3.37
C GLY A 4 -40.05 -10.24 -3.03
N LEU A 5 -39.55 -10.00 -1.81
CA LEU A 5 -38.13 -10.24 -1.49
C LEU A 5 -37.85 -11.74 -1.32
N PHE A 6 -38.76 -12.52 -0.79
CA PHE A 6 -38.61 -13.98 -0.60
C PHE A 6 -38.83 -14.79 -1.88
N THR A 7 -39.57 -14.24 -2.86
CA THR A 7 -39.71 -14.84 -4.21
C THR A 7 -38.59 -14.42 -5.16
N PHE A 8 -37.83 -13.40 -4.81
CA PHE A 8 -36.74 -12.80 -5.62
C PHE A 8 -35.49 -13.66 -5.63
N LEU A 9 -35.02 -14.10 -4.47
CA LEU A 9 -33.82 -14.94 -4.37
C LEU A 9 -33.91 -16.27 -5.14
N PRO A 10 -35.00 -17.05 -5.04
CA PRO A 10 -35.09 -18.32 -5.76
C PRO A 10 -35.05 -18.17 -7.29
N ARG A 11 -35.59 -17.08 -7.84
CA ARG A 11 -35.67 -16.88 -9.28
C ARG A 11 -34.34 -16.48 -9.91
N VAL A 12 -33.51 -15.67 -9.21
CA VAL A 12 -32.15 -15.31 -9.61
C VAL A 12 -31.21 -16.53 -9.58
N LEU A 13 -31.46 -17.45 -8.62
CA LEU A 13 -30.66 -18.65 -8.44
C LEU A 13 -31.14 -19.80 -9.36
N TYR A 14 -32.38 -19.78 -9.84
CA TYR A 14 -32.95 -20.88 -10.64
C TYR A 14 -32.62 -20.76 -12.14
N ASP A 15 -32.42 -19.56 -12.65
CA ASP A 15 -32.16 -19.30 -14.08
C ASP A 15 -30.65 -19.33 -14.46
N LYS A 16 -29.76 -19.25 -13.48
CA LYS A 16 -28.32 -19.52 -13.62
C LYS A 16 -27.99 -20.83 -12.92
N ASN A 17 -27.30 -21.74 -13.62
CA ASN A 17 -26.82 -22.98 -13.05
C ASN A 17 -26.20 -22.72 -11.66
N MET A 18 -26.72 -23.37 -10.62
CA MET A 18 -26.21 -23.27 -9.25
C MET A 18 -24.68 -23.44 -9.21
N ASP A 19 -24.15 -24.31 -10.08
CA ASP A 19 -22.73 -24.54 -10.21
C ASP A 19 -21.94 -23.28 -10.62
N ASP A 20 -22.52 -22.43 -11.49
CA ASP A 20 -21.88 -21.18 -11.91
C ASP A 20 -21.76 -20.20 -10.74
N ILE A 21 -22.76 -20.13 -9.88
CA ILE A 21 -22.75 -19.25 -8.71
C ILE A 21 -21.69 -19.73 -7.69
N PHE A 22 -21.60 -21.04 -7.45
CA PHE A 22 -20.56 -21.59 -6.59
C PHE A 22 -19.16 -21.33 -7.12
N ILE A 23 -18.95 -21.47 -8.44
CA ILE A 23 -17.67 -21.12 -9.09
C ILE A 23 -17.34 -19.64 -8.88
N LYS A 24 -18.30 -18.74 -9.08
CA LYS A 24 -18.09 -17.29 -8.88
C LYS A 24 -17.73 -16.95 -7.44
N VAL A 25 -18.44 -17.50 -6.45
CA VAL A 25 -18.16 -17.30 -5.04
C VAL A 25 -16.75 -17.82 -4.70
N PHE A 26 -16.45 -19.06 -5.08
CA PHE A 26 -15.19 -19.70 -4.77
C PHE A 26 -14.01 -18.95 -5.43
N LEU A 27 -14.14 -18.58 -6.69
CA LEU A 27 -13.12 -17.84 -7.42
C LEU A 27 -12.90 -16.45 -6.83
N SER A 28 -13.96 -15.76 -6.41
CA SER A 28 -13.85 -14.46 -5.75
C SER A 28 -13.10 -14.54 -4.43
N LEU A 29 -13.37 -15.58 -3.62
CA LEU A 29 -12.67 -15.81 -2.37
C LEU A 29 -11.19 -16.18 -2.60
N ILE A 30 -10.90 -17.01 -3.60
CA ILE A 30 -9.52 -17.39 -3.94
C ILE A 30 -8.74 -16.18 -4.45
N LEU A 31 -9.21 -15.49 -5.49
CA LEU A 31 -8.45 -14.40 -6.09
C LEU A 31 -8.32 -13.21 -5.14
N GLY A 32 -9.42 -12.82 -4.45
CA GLY A 32 -9.39 -11.80 -3.41
C GLY A 32 -8.48 -12.21 -2.24
N GLY A 33 -8.56 -13.47 -1.81
CA GLY A 33 -7.76 -14.02 -0.72
C GLY A 33 -6.27 -14.05 -1.03
N VAL A 34 -5.87 -14.51 -2.22
CA VAL A 34 -4.46 -14.55 -2.64
C VAL A 34 -3.86 -13.15 -2.67
N LEU A 35 -4.58 -12.17 -3.26
CA LEU A 35 -4.14 -10.78 -3.27
C LEU A 35 -4.08 -10.17 -1.87
N GLY A 36 -5.06 -10.49 -1.01
CA GLY A 36 -5.11 -10.04 0.37
C GLY A 36 -4.04 -10.68 1.25
N MET A 37 -3.70 -11.95 1.01
CA MET A 37 -2.67 -12.68 1.75
C MET A 37 -1.28 -12.09 1.49
N GLU A 38 -0.99 -11.73 0.23
CA GLU A 38 0.23 -11.01 -0.14
C GLU A 38 0.35 -9.69 0.62
N ARG A 39 -0.76 -8.96 0.74
CA ARG A 39 -0.82 -7.70 1.48
C ARG A 39 -0.57 -7.91 2.98
N GLN A 40 -1.26 -8.88 3.56
CA GLN A 40 -1.15 -9.20 5.00
C GLN A 40 0.25 -9.70 5.38
N TYR A 41 0.87 -10.51 4.55
CA TYR A 41 2.24 -11.01 4.77
C TYR A 41 3.28 -9.88 4.86
N HIS A 42 2.95 -8.70 4.31
CA HIS A 42 3.85 -7.55 4.29
C HIS A 42 3.35 -6.37 5.15
N ASP A 43 2.50 -6.64 6.13
CA ASP A 43 1.96 -5.63 7.07
C ASP A 43 1.34 -4.41 6.36
N LYS A 44 0.70 -4.64 5.19
CA LYS A 44 0.00 -3.58 4.46
C LYS A 44 -1.49 -3.55 4.82
N PRO A 45 -2.12 -2.37 4.85
CA PRO A 45 -3.57 -2.25 5.02
C PRO A 45 -4.34 -3.04 3.96
N ALA A 46 -5.61 -3.38 4.25
CA ALA A 46 -6.48 -4.23 3.44
C ALA A 46 -5.87 -5.63 3.20
N GLY A 47 -5.82 -6.46 4.26
CA GLY A 47 -5.33 -7.84 4.25
C GLY A 47 -6.31 -8.84 3.63
N PHE A 48 -6.15 -10.11 4.01
CA PHE A 48 -6.90 -11.26 3.48
C PHE A 48 -8.42 -11.06 3.52
N ALA A 49 -8.98 -10.86 4.71
CA ALA A 49 -10.44 -10.76 4.88
C ALA A 49 -11.02 -9.58 4.10
N THR A 50 -10.36 -8.42 4.12
CA THR A 50 -10.82 -7.21 3.43
C THR A 50 -10.90 -7.45 1.92
N ASN A 51 -9.87 -8.03 1.31
CA ASN A 51 -9.85 -8.27 -0.14
C ASN A 51 -10.84 -9.38 -0.55
N CYS A 52 -11.02 -10.44 0.26
CA CYS A 52 -12.07 -11.42 0.03
C CYS A 52 -13.46 -10.78 0.00
N LEU A 53 -13.77 -9.94 0.99
CA LEU A 53 -15.09 -9.29 1.10
C LEU A 53 -15.34 -8.29 -0.03
N ILE A 54 -14.33 -7.51 -0.44
CA ILE A 54 -14.44 -6.57 -1.55
C ILE A 54 -14.68 -7.33 -2.87
N CYS A 55 -13.90 -8.38 -3.14
CA CYS A 55 -14.05 -9.18 -4.35
C CYS A 55 -15.42 -9.85 -4.43
N LEU A 56 -15.82 -10.50 -3.33
CA LEU A 56 -17.13 -11.16 -3.22
C LEU A 56 -18.28 -10.16 -3.35
N GLY A 57 -18.22 -9.03 -2.66
CA GLY A 57 -19.25 -7.98 -2.73
C GLY A 57 -19.39 -7.41 -4.13
N ALA A 58 -18.28 -7.09 -4.80
CA ALA A 58 -18.28 -6.58 -6.16
C ALA A 58 -18.87 -7.61 -7.15
N MET A 59 -18.53 -8.89 -6.98
CA MET A 59 -19.11 -10.01 -7.75
C MET A 59 -20.62 -10.08 -7.58
N LEU A 60 -21.11 -10.06 -6.33
CA LEU A 60 -22.55 -10.13 -6.04
C LEU A 60 -23.32 -8.93 -6.61
N PHE A 61 -22.81 -7.70 -6.42
CA PHE A 61 -23.43 -6.50 -6.99
C PHE A 61 -23.46 -6.55 -8.52
N THR A 62 -22.46 -7.12 -9.16
CA THR A 62 -22.43 -7.29 -10.62
C THR A 62 -23.49 -8.29 -11.09
N ILE A 63 -23.67 -9.42 -10.39
CA ILE A 63 -24.74 -10.37 -10.70
C ILE A 63 -26.11 -9.70 -10.56
N LEU A 64 -26.32 -8.91 -9.49
CA LEU A 64 -27.57 -8.17 -9.30
C LEU A 64 -27.79 -7.12 -10.39
N SER A 65 -26.74 -6.44 -10.83
CA SER A 65 -26.80 -5.46 -11.91
C SER A 65 -27.22 -6.11 -13.24
N GLU A 66 -26.64 -7.24 -13.58
CA GLU A 66 -26.99 -8.02 -14.76
C GLU A 66 -28.44 -8.51 -14.70
N TYR A 67 -28.87 -9.01 -13.55
CA TYR A 67 -30.26 -9.44 -13.36
C TYR A 67 -31.25 -8.30 -13.54
N MET A 68 -30.97 -7.11 -13.01
CA MET A 68 -31.80 -5.92 -13.22
C MET A 68 -31.89 -5.52 -14.69
N GLY A 69 -30.79 -5.68 -15.44
CA GLY A 69 -30.77 -5.48 -16.90
C GLY A 69 -31.72 -6.43 -17.64
N GLN A 70 -31.79 -7.70 -17.25
CA GLN A 70 -32.68 -8.70 -17.83
C GLN A 70 -34.20 -8.38 -17.54
N GLN A 71 -34.46 -7.61 -16.48
CA GLN A 71 -35.80 -7.13 -16.17
C GLN A 71 -36.17 -5.79 -16.85
N GLY A 72 -35.36 -5.35 -17.83
CA GLY A 72 -35.60 -4.10 -18.56
C GLY A 72 -35.00 -2.85 -17.91
N GLY A 73 -34.19 -3.03 -16.83
CA GLY A 73 -33.41 -1.97 -16.24
C GLY A 73 -32.05 -1.79 -16.95
N ASP A 74 -31.26 -0.85 -16.48
CA ASP A 74 -29.89 -0.65 -16.96
C ASP A 74 -28.95 -1.67 -16.29
N PRO A 75 -28.30 -2.60 -17.05
CA PRO A 75 -27.41 -3.61 -16.51
C PRO A 75 -26.11 -3.05 -15.96
N GLY A 76 -25.72 -1.82 -16.31
CA GLY A 76 -24.52 -1.15 -15.82
C GLY A 76 -24.72 -0.35 -14.54
N ARG A 77 -25.96 -0.08 -14.15
CA ARG A 77 -26.30 0.92 -13.13
C ARG A 77 -25.74 0.58 -11.74
N ILE A 78 -25.92 -0.63 -11.25
CA ILE A 78 -25.39 -1.04 -9.94
C ILE A 78 -23.87 -1.23 -10.05
N ALA A 79 -23.39 -1.82 -11.13
CA ALA A 79 -21.98 -2.01 -11.38
C ALA A 79 -21.19 -0.68 -11.40
N ALA A 80 -21.73 0.37 -12.02
CA ALA A 80 -21.14 1.71 -12.00
C ALA A 80 -21.03 2.28 -10.57
N GLN A 81 -22.02 2.01 -9.70
CA GLN A 81 -21.97 2.44 -8.31
C GLN A 81 -20.92 1.67 -7.49
N VAL A 82 -20.62 0.41 -7.85
CA VAL A 82 -19.50 -0.33 -7.23
C VAL A 82 -18.17 0.40 -7.46
N VAL A 83 -17.90 0.82 -8.71
CA VAL A 83 -16.68 1.55 -9.07
C VAL A 83 -16.53 2.83 -8.24
N THR A 84 -17.63 3.58 -8.08
CA THR A 84 -17.65 4.81 -7.27
C THR A 84 -17.49 4.50 -5.78
N GLY A 85 -18.26 3.54 -5.26
CA GLY A 85 -18.31 3.18 -3.84
C GLY A 85 -16.98 2.62 -3.32
N VAL A 86 -16.27 1.84 -4.13
CA VAL A 86 -14.95 1.31 -3.78
C VAL A 86 -13.92 2.43 -3.66
N GLY A 87 -14.08 3.54 -4.38
CA GLY A 87 -13.25 4.73 -4.23
C GLY A 87 -13.24 5.26 -2.80
N PHE A 88 -14.38 5.21 -2.09
CA PHE A 88 -14.47 5.58 -0.67
C PHE A 88 -13.65 4.65 0.23
N LEU A 89 -13.72 3.34 0.02
CA LEU A 89 -12.90 2.37 0.76
C LEU A 89 -11.41 2.58 0.49
N GLY A 90 -11.05 2.82 -0.78
CA GLY A 90 -9.69 3.14 -1.18
C GLY A 90 -9.18 4.41 -0.50
N ALA A 91 -9.95 5.49 -0.53
CA ALA A 91 -9.62 6.74 0.13
C ALA A 91 -9.41 6.57 1.64
N GLY A 92 -10.22 5.73 2.30
CA GLY A 92 -10.07 5.40 3.73
C GLY A 92 -8.75 4.72 4.08
N SER A 93 -8.03 4.18 3.11
CA SER A 93 -6.70 3.58 3.31
C SER A 93 -5.53 4.56 3.13
N ILE A 94 -5.81 5.80 2.70
CA ILE A 94 -4.80 6.84 2.48
C ILE A 94 -4.73 7.74 3.71
N TRP A 95 -3.53 7.91 4.25
CA TRP A 95 -3.30 8.85 5.34
C TRP A 95 -2.05 9.70 5.08
N ARG A 96 -2.04 10.87 5.68
CA ARG A 96 -0.92 11.81 5.63
C ARG A 96 -0.31 11.94 7.03
N ASP A 97 1.01 11.77 7.08
CA ASP A 97 1.82 12.02 8.26
C ASP A 97 2.91 13.03 7.90
N GLY A 98 2.75 14.25 8.36
CA GLY A 98 3.59 15.40 7.97
C GLY A 98 3.61 15.61 6.45
N ASN A 99 4.79 15.44 5.85
CA ASN A 99 5.00 15.55 4.39
C ASN A 99 4.89 14.20 3.65
N LYS A 100 4.66 13.10 4.36
CA LYS A 100 4.59 11.76 3.78
C LYS A 100 3.13 11.34 3.58
N ILE A 101 2.80 10.91 2.36
CA ILE A 101 1.50 10.32 2.03
C ILE A 101 1.69 8.80 1.92
N SER A 102 0.86 8.04 2.63
CA SER A 102 0.89 6.58 2.66
C SER A 102 -0.47 6.01 2.24
N GLY A 103 -0.50 4.75 1.77
CA GLY A 103 -1.75 4.05 1.44
C GLY A 103 -2.18 4.13 -0.02
N LEU A 104 -1.54 4.93 -0.89
CA LEU A 104 -1.92 5.06 -2.31
C LEU A 104 -1.94 3.72 -3.05
N THR A 105 -0.92 2.89 -2.88
CA THR A 105 -0.86 1.54 -3.48
C THR A 105 -1.95 0.63 -2.93
N THR A 106 -2.31 0.79 -1.65
CA THR A 106 -3.42 0.05 -1.04
C THR A 106 -4.75 0.44 -1.67
N ALA A 107 -5.00 1.73 -1.82
CA ALA A 107 -6.21 2.25 -2.44
C ALA A 107 -6.37 1.73 -3.88
N ALA A 108 -5.30 1.77 -4.68
CA ALA A 108 -5.28 1.21 -6.03
C ALA A 108 -5.53 -0.31 -6.03
N GLY A 109 -4.94 -1.05 -5.08
CA GLY A 109 -5.17 -2.50 -4.93
C GLY A 109 -6.62 -2.84 -4.61
N VAL A 110 -7.24 -2.14 -3.67
CA VAL A 110 -8.66 -2.29 -3.30
C VAL A 110 -9.57 -2.06 -4.52
N TRP A 111 -9.28 -1.02 -5.30
CA TRP A 111 -10.03 -0.70 -6.52
C TRP A 111 -9.92 -1.82 -7.57
N LEU A 112 -8.72 -2.36 -7.77
CA LEU A 112 -8.49 -3.47 -8.72
C LEU A 112 -9.12 -4.79 -8.26
N VAL A 113 -9.11 -5.09 -6.95
CA VAL A 113 -9.78 -6.28 -6.39
C VAL A 113 -11.29 -6.23 -6.64
N ALA A 114 -11.91 -5.06 -6.52
CA ALA A 114 -13.31 -4.89 -6.87
C ALA A 114 -13.56 -5.12 -8.37
N ALA A 115 -12.68 -4.63 -9.25
CA ALA A 115 -12.77 -4.87 -10.69
C ALA A 115 -12.66 -6.37 -11.03
N ILE A 116 -11.79 -7.12 -10.33
CA ILE A 116 -11.70 -8.59 -10.45
C ILE A 116 -13.03 -9.23 -10.05
N GLY A 117 -13.61 -8.84 -8.92
CA GLY A 117 -14.92 -9.32 -8.48
C GLY A 117 -16.02 -9.05 -9.52
N MET A 118 -16.05 -7.83 -10.09
CA MET A 118 -16.99 -7.47 -11.16
C MET A 118 -16.79 -8.37 -12.40
N ALA A 119 -15.56 -8.61 -12.82
CA ALA A 119 -15.25 -9.49 -13.95
C ALA A 119 -15.75 -10.93 -13.71
N ILE A 120 -15.59 -11.46 -12.49
CA ILE A 120 -16.11 -12.76 -12.08
C ILE A 120 -17.64 -12.74 -12.12
N GLY A 121 -18.28 -11.68 -11.62
CA GLY A 121 -19.73 -11.51 -11.65
C GLY A 121 -20.31 -11.62 -13.06
N TYR A 122 -19.67 -11.00 -14.04
CA TYR A 122 -20.03 -11.10 -15.47
C TYR A 122 -19.61 -12.42 -16.13
N GLY A 123 -18.98 -13.36 -15.40
CA GLY A 123 -18.48 -14.62 -15.99
C GLY A 123 -17.20 -14.47 -16.81
N GLN A 124 -16.50 -13.36 -16.70
CA GLN A 124 -15.24 -13.07 -17.42
C GLN A 124 -14.03 -13.62 -16.65
N TYR A 125 -14.03 -14.94 -16.41
CA TYR A 125 -13.05 -15.61 -15.53
C TYR A 125 -11.61 -15.47 -16.03
N PHE A 126 -11.39 -15.51 -17.36
CA PHE A 126 -10.06 -15.33 -17.95
C PHE A 126 -9.48 -13.95 -17.60
N TRP A 127 -10.26 -12.89 -17.80
CA TRP A 127 -9.80 -11.53 -17.52
C TRP A 127 -9.61 -11.28 -16.02
N ALA A 128 -10.47 -11.84 -15.18
CA ALA A 128 -10.32 -11.80 -13.72
C ALA A 128 -9.00 -12.44 -13.27
N SER A 129 -8.72 -13.66 -13.77
CA SER A 129 -7.50 -14.40 -13.42
C SER A 129 -6.25 -13.71 -13.95
N LEU A 130 -6.26 -13.25 -15.20
CA LEU A 130 -5.15 -12.51 -15.81
C LEU A 130 -4.84 -11.23 -15.03
N SER A 131 -5.87 -10.48 -14.64
CA SER A 131 -5.71 -9.26 -13.82
C SER A 131 -5.11 -9.56 -12.46
N ALA A 132 -5.57 -10.62 -11.77
CA ALA A 132 -5.04 -11.02 -10.48
C ALA A 132 -3.55 -11.40 -10.58
N VAL A 133 -3.16 -12.18 -11.58
CA VAL A 133 -1.76 -12.55 -11.85
C VAL A 133 -0.93 -11.29 -12.14
N SER A 134 -1.44 -10.38 -12.98
CA SER A 134 -0.74 -9.13 -13.31
C SER A 134 -0.49 -8.26 -12.08
N ILE A 135 -1.46 -8.15 -11.19
CA ILE A 135 -1.32 -7.40 -9.93
C ILE A 135 -0.22 -8.02 -9.05
N LEU A 136 -0.24 -9.36 -8.89
CA LEU A 136 0.80 -10.06 -8.13
C LEU A 136 2.19 -9.84 -8.72
N LEU A 137 2.32 -9.94 -10.06
CA LEU A 137 3.60 -9.70 -10.73
C LEU A 137 4.10 -8.27 -10.50
N VAL A 138 3.24 -7.27 -10.58
CA VAL A 138 3.60 -5.88 -10.29
C VAL A 138 4.03 -5.72 -8.83
N GLN A 139 3.26 -6.27 -7.89
CA GLN A 139 3.56 -6.16 -6.46
C GLN A 139 4.88 -6.85 -6.09
N LEU A 140 5.13 -8.04 -6.63
CA LEU A 140 6.37 -8.78 -6.42
C LEU A 140 7.57 -8.17 -7.19
N GLY A 141 7.34 -7.71 -8.41
CA GLY A 141 8.36 -7.11 -9.28
C GLY A 141 8.88 -5.79 -8.71
N VAL A 142 7.99 -4.90 -8.30
CA VAL A 142 8.37 -3.62 -7.65
C VAL A 142 9.24 -3.86 -6.42
N ARG A 143 8.97 -4.91 -5.65
CA ARG A 143 9.77 -5.23 -4.46
C ARG A 143 11.17 -5.74 -4.80
N LYS A 144 11.30 -6.60 -5.83
CA LYS A 144 12.63 -7.04 -6.28
C LYS A 144 13.47 -5.88 -6.80
N THR A 145 12.85 -5.00 -7.57
CA THR A 145 13.53 -3.79 -8.08
C THR A 145 13.84 -2.81 -6.96
N LEU A 146 12.96 -2.61 -5.98
CA LEU A 146 13.27 -1.75 -4.82
C LEU A 146 14.38 -2.34 -3.95
N LYS A 147 14.45 -3.66 -3.73
CA LYS A 147 15.61 -4.29 -3.06
C LYS A 147 16.92 -4.13 -3.85
N LEU A 148 16.85 -4.13 -5.18
CA LEU A 148 18.01 -3.80 -6.03
C LEU A 148 18.31 -2.30 -6.04
N VAL A 149 17.31 -1.45 -5.83
CA VAL A 149 17.40 0.01 -5.73
C VAL A 149 17.64 0.47 -4.28
N GLU A 150 17.41 -0.36 -3.27
CA GLU A 150 17.89 -0.16 -1.89
C GLU A 150 19.42 -0.21 -1.77
N LEU A 151 20.09 -0.69 -2.80
CA LEU A 151 21.49 -0.34 -3.08
C LEU A 151 21.65 1.12 -3.59
N VAL A 152 20.58 1.81 -3.92
CA VAL A 152 20.54 3.23 -4.28
C VAL A 152 20.19 4.02 -3.01
N LYS A 153 21.15 4.76 -2.55
CA LYS A 153 21.23 5.74 -1.47
C LYS A 153 19.87 6.32 -1.04
N HIS A 154 19.41 5.97 0.17
CA HIS A 154 18.29 6.67 0.80
C HIS A 154 18.76 8.03 1.33
N TYR A 155 17.96 9.06 1.10
CA TYR A 155 18.14 10.36 1.73
C TYR A 155 17.49 10.31 3.11
N ASP A 156 18.30 10.39 4.14
CA ASP A 156 17.82 10.45 5.52
C ASP A 156 18.30 11.75 6.18
N THR A 157 17.50 12.27 7.08
CA THR A 157 17.88 13.40 7.90
C THR A 157 18.37 12.88 9.25
N VAL A 158 19.61 13.18 9.57
CA VAL A 158 20.20 12.84 10.86
C VAL A 158 20.32 14.10 11.69
N TYR A 159 19.85 14.02 12.92
CA TYR A 159 19.95 15.11 13.90
C TYR A 159 21.01 14.77 14.92
N ILE A 160 21.99 15.66 15.08
CA ILE A 160 23.11 15.49 16.00
C ILE A 160 23.12 16.67 16.96
N VAL A 161 23.23 16.39 18.24
CA VAL A 161 23.40 17.40 19.29
C VAL A 161 24.86 17.34 19.76
N CYS A 162 25.59 18.42 19.62
CA CYS A 162 27.01 18.47 19.95
C CYS A 162 27.41 19.78 20.66
N ASP A 163 28.68 19.84 21.07
CA ASP A 163 29.29 21.03 21.64
C ASP A 163 29.22 22.24 20.69
N PRO A 164 29.02 23.46 21.20
CA PRO A 164 28.81 24.66 20.40
C PRO A 164 30.10 25.22 19.80
N THR A 165 30.92 24.34 19.22
CA THR A 165 32.17 24.69 18.52
C THR A 165 32.13 24.29 17.06
N TRP A 166 32.57 25.18 16.19
CA TRP A 166 32.64 24.88 14.75
C TRP A 166 33.63 23.77 14.41
N ASP A 167 34.66 23.59 15.24
CA ASP A 167 35.62 22.49 15.08
C ASP A 167 34.96 21.13 15.28
N THR A 168 34.05 20.99 16.24
CA THR A 168 33.25 19.77 16.46
C THR A 168 32.37 19.49 15.26
N VAL A 169 31.68 20.49 14.72
CA VAL A 169 30.84 20.33 13.53
C VAL A 169 31.66 19.87 12.33
N ASN A 170 32.84 20.47 12.11
CA ASN A 170 33.72 20.10 11.02
C ASN A 170 34.28 18.67 11.17
N GLN A 171 34.59 18.24 12.40
CA GLN A 171 35.02 16.86 12.67
C GLN A 171 33.92 15.86 12.42
N ILE A 172 32.68 16.16 12.81
CA ILE A 172 31.49 15.35 12.52
C ILE A 172 31.30 15.20 11.01
N ILE A 173 31.33 16.30 10.26
CA ILE A 173 31.19 16.29 8.80
C ILE A 173 32.30 15.45 8.16
N LYS A 174 33.57 15.63 8.53
CA LYS A 174 34.71 14.84 8.01
C LYS A 174 34.55 13.34 8.31
N LYS A 175 34.11 12.98 9.52
CA LYS A 175 33.89 11.58 9.86
C LYS A 175 32.77 10.96 9.00
N ILE A 176 31.68 11.67 8.77
CA ILE A 176 30.59 11.20 7.91
C ILE A 176 31.04 11.05 6.46
N GLU A 177 31.81 12.02 5.93
CA GLU A 177 32.34 11.96 4.56
C GLU A 177 33.36 10.81 4.37
N ALA A 178 34.09 10.45 5.43
CA ALA A 178 35.05 9.31 5.39
C ALA A 178 34.36 7.97 5.11
N HIS A 179 33.05 7.84 5.43
CA HIS A 179 32.23 6.68 5.10
C HIS A 179 31.60 6.73 3.69
N GLN A 180 32.13 7.56 2.78
CA GLN A 180 31.64 7.73 1.40
C GLN A 180 30.18 8.19 1.32
N VAL A 181 29.71 8.86 2.35
CA VAL A 181 28.37 9.44 2.45
C VAL A 181 28.39 10.84 1.83
N THR A 182 27.47 11.13 0.93
CA THR A 182 27.34 12.47 0.34
C THR A 182 26.36 13.29 1.15
N ILE A 183 26.84 14.38 1.76
CA ILE A 183 26.01 15.35 2.46
C ILE A 183 25.40 16.30 1.43
N LEU A 184 24.07 16.39 1.40
CA LEU A 184 23.33 17.25 0.47
C LEU A 184 22.98 18.60 1.07
N LYS A 185 22.66 18.61 2.36
CA LYS A 185 22.27 19.79 3.11
C LYS A 185 22.71 19.64 4.54
N ASN A 186 23.23 20.71 5.11
CA ASN A 186 23.52 20.81 6.54
C ASN A 186 22.90 22.12 7.07
N GLU A 187 22.26 22.03 8.21
CA GLU A 187 21.74 23.18 8.95
C GLU A 187 22.23 23.08 10.39
N VAL A 188 22.78 24.16 10.93
CA VAL A 188 23.26 24.22 12.30
C VAL A 188 22.48 25.29 13.03
N THR A 189 21.79 24.92 14.10
CA THR A 189 21.05 25.84 14.96
C THR A 189 21.67 25.81 16.36
N LYS A 190 21.91 26.97 16.96
CA LYS A 190 22.41 27.11 18.33
C LYS A 190 21.25 27.33 19.28
N GLN A 191 21.09 26.43 20.25
CA GLN A 191 20.08 26.54 21.31
C GLN A 191 20.68 26.01 22.64
N ASP A 192 20.39 26.67 23.76
CA ASP A 192 20.78 26.25 25.10
C ASP A 192 22.27 25.87 25.26
N ASN A 193 23.14 26.66 24.66
CA ASN A 193 24.58 26.45 24.62
C ASN A 193 25.00 25.10 24.02
N ARG A 194 24.23 24.59 23.03
CA ARG A 194 24.51 23.39 22.22
C ARG A 194 24.26 23.68 20.75
N PHE A 195 24.94 22.94 19.88
CA PHE A 195 24.63 22.93 18.46
C PHE A 195 23.72 21.74 18.12
N TYR A 196 22.65 22.04 17.41
CA TYR A 196 21.74 21.09 16.79
C TYR A 196 22.08 21.08 15.30
N VAL A 197 22.70 20.02 14.84
CA VAL A 197 23.13 19.85 13.44
C VAL A 197 22.16 18.91 12.75
N SER A 198 21.45 19.38 11.77
CA SER A 198 20.58 18.60 10.90
C SER A 198 21.30 18.35 9.58
N LEU A 199 21.56 17.09 9.28
CA LEU A 199 22.27 16.66 8.07
C LEU A 199 21.34 15.81 7.20
N VAL A 200 21.11 16.27 5.96
CA VAL A 200 20.47 15.46 4.93
C VAL A 200 21.57 14.81 4.11
N ALA A 201 21.69 13.50 4.20
CA ALA A 201 22.75 12.77 3.53
C ALA A 201 22.27 11.43 2.97
N THR A 202 23.06 10.84 2.08
CA THR A 202 22.74 9.55 1.46
C THR A 202 23.40 8.43 2.24
N PHE A 203 22.61 7.63 2.97
CA PHE A 203 23.10 6.49 3.73
C PHE A 203 22.69 5.17 3.07
N THR A 204 23.58 4.16 3.12
CA THR A 204 23.16 2.76 3.03
C THR A 204 22.91 2.24 4.46
N GLY A 205 22.05 1.21 4.61
CA GLY A 205 21.66 0.73 5.95
C GLY A 205 22.84 0.31 6.83
N HIS A 206 23.95 -0.16 6.24
CA HIS A 206 25.19 -0.51 6.94
C HIS A 206 26.01 0.72 7.34
N ASP A 207 26.03 1.75 6.51
CA ASP A 207 26.81 2.95 6.76
C ASP A 207 26.26 3.74 7.95
N PHE A 208 24.92 3.79 8.08
CA PHE A 208 24.28 4.49 9.19
C PHE A 208 24.66 3.92 10.55
N GLN A 209 24.71 2.59 10.70
CA GLN A 209 25.09 1.96 11.96
C GLN A 209 26.57 2.23 12.33
N ASN A 210 27.47 2.17 11.35
CA ASN A 210 28.88 2.42 11.55
C ASN A 210 29.14 3.90 11.92
N ILE A 211 28.53 4.83 11.18
CA ILE A 211 28.61 6.26 11.45
C ILE A 211 28.04 6.59 12.83
N THR A 212 26.90 6.00 13.21
CA THR A 212 26.31 6.21 14.53
C THR A 212 27.27 5.80 15.64
N LYS A 213 27.93 4.65 15.49
CA LYS A 213 28.91 4.17 16.45
C LYS A 213 30.10 5.13 16.55
N ASP A 214 30.68 5.50 15.41
CA ASP A 214 31.85 6.38 15.35
C ASP A 214 31.57 7.79 15.90
N LEU A 215 30.36 8.31 15.70
CA LEU A 215 29.95 9.62 16.21
C LEU A 215 29.64 9.59 17.71
N LEU A 216 29.06 8.50 18.23
CA LEU A 216 28.78 8.35 19.65
C LEU A 216 30.05 8.07 20.49
N GLU A 217 31.16 7.66 19.86
CA GLU A 217 32.46 7.55 20.50
C GLU A 217 33.15 8.91 20.71
N MET A 218 32.64 9.99 20.08
CA MET A 218 33.14 11.35 20.30
C MET A 218 32.60 11.93 21.59
N SER A 219 33.44 12.44 22.47
CA SER A 219 33.05 13.06 23.76
C SER A 219 32.18 14.30 23.58
N GLU A 220 32.27 14.97 22.43
CA GLU A 220 31.61 16.20 22.08
C GLU A 220 30.18 15.99 21.50
N VAL A 221 29.79 14.73 21.23
CA VAL A 221 28.46 14.37 20.70
C VAL A 221 27.60 13.82 21.82
N TYR A 222 26.50 14.50 22.12
CA TYR A 222 25.58 14.14 23.21
C TYR A 222 24.48 13.19 22.78
N SER A 223 23.93 13.37 21.58
CA SER A 223 22.89 12.51 21.05
C SER A 223 22.83 12.54 19.53
N LEU A 224 22.36 11.41 18.95
CA LEU A 224 22.14 11.24 17.52
C LEU A 224 20.81 10.51 17.35
N TYR A 225 19.94 11.04 16.48
CA TYR A 225 18.65 10.43 16.15
C TYR A 225 18.29 10.70 14.67
N LYS A 226 17.45 9.81 14.13
CA LYS A 226 17.03 9.80 12.73
C LYS A 226 15.56 10.20 12.62
#